data_8779eaac08862cf1dcce75edcbb8cda4
#
_entry.id   8779eaac08862cf1dcce75edcbb8cda4
#
_cell.length_a   1.000
_cell.length_b   1.000
_cell.length_c   1.000
_cell.angle_alpha   90.00
_cell.angle_beta   90.00
_cell.angle_gamma   90.00
#
_symmetry.space_group_name_H-M   'P 1'
#
loop_
_entity.id
_entity.type
_entity.pdbx_description
1 polymer ?
#
loop_
_entity_poly.entity_id
_entity_poly.type
_entity_poly.pdbx_seq_one_letter_code
_entity_poly.pdbx_strand_id
1 'polypeptide(L)'
;MKNKLGFALCLLLVAVFMGCKEDEEGKHHFSNQVFISATSFTDDVFIKRDNLDVTREESCDVTVAMAQPRERDITVTFAEAPGLLEHYRMFYDDPTAELLPANGGYYDFADNSTVITAGMVESAPLTFAFTNLDNLPIEEKQRYVLPVRIVSADGMNILESARTVYFVFSKAALINVVAEMENNCAWPEWTADTEAVKDMETFTLEALVYANSFDRKISTIMGIEDTFLIRLGDDGRPTNQLQVAFAKKVSEEETSPAR
;
A
#
# COMPACT_ATOMS: atom_id res chain seq x y z
N MET A 1 27.89 -65.43 -10.75
CA MET A 1 27.91 -63.98 -11.01
C MET A 1 26.53 -63.32 -10.86
N LYS A 2 25.41 -64.00 -11.11
CA LYS A 2 24.03 -63.41 -11.03
C LYS A 2 23.62 -62.96 -9.62
N ASN A 3 24.06 -63.60 -8.54
CA ASN A 3 23.66 -63.21 -7.17
C ASN A 3 24.39 -61.99 -6.61
N LYS A 4 25.58 -61.67 -7.15
CA LYS A 4 26.32 -60.45 -6.70
C LYS A 4 25.73 -59.19 -7.27
N LEU A 5 25.12 -59.26 -8.48
CA LEU A 5 24.48 -58.13 -9.11
C LEU A 5 23.15 -57.75 -8.43
N GLY A 6 22.37 -58.76 -8.01
CA GLY A 6 21.14 -58.57 -7.25
C GLY A 6 21.38 -57.94 -5.87
N PHE A 7 22.44 -58.36 -5.19
CA PHE A 7 22.80 -57.80 -3.89
C PHE A 7 23.30 -56.35 -3.99
N ALA A 8 24.07 -56.03 -5.02
CA ALA A 8 24.51 -54.68 -5.30
C ALA A 8 23.33 -53.72 -5.67
N LEU A 9 22.34 -54.24 -6.42
CA LEU A 9 21.15 -53.48 -6.79
C LEU A 9 20.24 -53.23 -5.58
N CYS A 10 20.07 -54.18 -4.68
CA CYS A 10 19.35 -53.99 -3.40
C CYS A 10 20.06 -52.99 -2.47
N LEU A 11 21.39 -53.01 -2.39
CA LEU A 11 22.16 -52.10 -1.57
C LEU A 11 22.06 -50.66 -2.13
N LEU A 12 22.05 -50.50 -3.46
CA LEU A 12 21.85 -49.19 -4.12
C LEU A 12 20.43 -48.65 -3.90
N LEU A 13 19.40 -49.51 -3.92
CA LEU A 13 18.02 -49.11 -3.64
C LEU A 13 17.82 -48.70 -2.17
N VAL A 14 18.47 -49.37 -1.21
CA VAL A 14 18.43 -48.97 0.22
C VAL A 14 19.12 -47.64 0.45
N ALA A 15 20.24 -47.36 -0.26
CA ALA A 15 20.93 -46.08 -0.16
C ALA A 15 20.11 -44.89 -0.69
N VAL A 16 19.23 -45.10 -1.69
CA VAL A 16 18.35 -44.07 -2.23
C VAL A 16 17.24 -43.73 -1.25
N PHE A 17 16.80 -44.67 -0.39
CA PHE A 17 15.79 -44.41 0.65
C PHE A 17 16.35 -43.88 1.97
N MET A 18 17.67 -43.84 2.16
CA MET A 18 18.32 -43.21 3.31
C MET A 18 18.74 -41.76 3.03
N GLY A 19 18.53 -41.26 1.81
CA GLY A 19 18.72 -39.86 1.48
C GLY A 19 17.55 -39.02 1.97
N CYS A 20 17.84 -38.02 2.78
CA CYS A 20 16.95 -36.99 3.31
C CYS A 20 16.02 -37.42 4.44
N LYS A 21 16.57 -37.86 5.56
CA LYS A 21 16.10 -37.47 6.88
C LYS A 21 17.11 -36.50 7.47
N GLU A 22 17.33 -35.38 6.82
CA GLU A 22 17.74 -34.23 7.57
C GLU A 22 16.48 -33.67 8.22
N ASP A 23 16.38 -33.83 9.53
CA ASP A 23 15.47 -33.08 10.37
C ASP A 23 15.90 -31.59 10.30
N GLU A 24 15.74 -30.98 9.14
CA GLU A 24 15.86 -29.54 8.96
C GLU A 24 14.81 -28.82 9.81
N GLU A 25 13.63 -29.45 10.04
CA GLU A 25 12.61 -28.95 10.97
C GLU A 25 13.13 -28.78 12.39
N GLY A 26 14.10 -29.59 12.84
CA GLY A 26 14.72 -29.45 14.17
C GLY A 26 15.89 -28.47 14.20
N LYS A 27 16.47 -28.13 13.06
CA LYS A 27 17.64 -27.21 12.98
C LYS A 27 17.25 -25.79 12.56
N HIS A 28 16.24 -25.65 11.73
CA HIS A 28 15.59 -24.37 11.47
C HIS A 28 14.44 -24.23 12.43
N HIS A 29 14.71 -23.70 13.61
CA HIS A 29 13.68 -23.27 14.53
C HIS A 29 12.90 -22.13 13.87
N PHE A 30 11.92 -22.45 13.05
CA PHE A 30 10.79 -21.56 12.82
C PHE A 30 10.04 -21.46 14.16
N SER A 31 10.67 -20.75 15.09
CA SER A 31 10.03 -20.50 16.38
C SER A 31 8.72 -19.78 16.07
N ASN A 32 7.62 -20.33 16.60
CA ASN A 32 6.34 -19.66 16.49
C ASN A 32 6.50 -18.25 17.08
N GLN A 33 6.43 -17.25 16.24
CA GLN A 33 6.67 -15.84 16.57
C GLN A 33 5.37 -15.08 16.47
N VAL A 34 5.21 -14.07 17.33
CA VAL A 34 4.11 -13.10 17.24
C VAL A 34 4.54 -11.95 16.35
N PHE A 35 3.65 -11.49 15.49
CA PHE A 35 3.88 -10.42 14.54
C PHE A 35 2.60 -9.62 14.25
N ILE A 36 2.72 -8.41 13.74
CA ILE A 36 1.61 -7.60 13.27
C ILE A 36 1.14 -8.18 11.93
N SER A 37 -0.15 -8.55 11.86
CA SER A 37 -0.81 -9.06 10.65
C SER A 37 -1.27 -7.88 9.81
N ALA A 38 -0.41 -7.41 8.90
CA ALA A 38 -0.70 -6.26 8.05
C ALA A 38 -0.10 -6.43 6.65
N THR A 39 -0.73 -5.86 5.64
CA THR A 39 -0.20 -5.76 4.26
C THR A 39 0.76 -4.58 4.10
N SER A 40 0.62 -3.57 4.97
CA SER A 40 1.52 -2.42 5.10
C SER A 40 1.80 -2.19 6.57
N PHE A 41 3.00 -1.71 6.89
CA PHE A 41 3.35 -1.29 8.24
C PHE A 41 3.27 0.22 8.43
N THR A 42 2.59 0.90 7.52
CA THR A 42 2.18 2.30 7.65
C THR A 42 0.66 2.40 7.54
N ASP A 43 0.04 3.15 8.45
CA ASP A 43 -1.36 3.51 8.42
C ASP A 43 -1.47 5.04 8.35
N ASP A 44 -2.19 5.53 7.35
CA ASP A 44 -2.35 6.96 7.11
C ASP A 44 -3.54 7.50 7.90
N VAL A 45 -3.29 8.53 8.72
CA VAL A 45 -4.29 9.29 9.45
C VAL A 45 -4.42 10.68 8.83
N PHE A 46 -5.52 10.93 8.16
CA PHE A 46 -5.74 12.18 7.42
C PHE A 46 -6.41 13.23 8.29
N ILE A 47 -5.76 14.38 8.43
CA ILE A 47 -6.29 15.52 9.17
C ILE A 47 -7.17 16.35 8.24
N LYS A 48 -8.39 16.64 8.68
CA LYS A 48 -9.36 17.44 7.95
C LYS A 48 -8.79 18.84 7.65
N ARG A 49 -9.00 19.31 6.43
CA ARG A 49 -8.80 20.73 6.08
C ARG A 49 -10.08 21.51 6.32
N ASP A 50 -9.91 22.76 6.74
CA ASP A 50 -11.03 23.68 6.83
C ASP A 50 -11.76 23.78 5.48
N ASN A 51 -13.08 23.74 5.53
CA ASN A 51 -14.00 23.82 4.39
C ASN A 51 -14.05 22.63 3.42
N LEU A 52 -13.39 21.51 3.73
CA LEU A 52 -13.53 20.29 2.95
C LEU A 52 -14.25 19.20 3.78
N ASP A 53 -15.27 18.61 3.17
CA ASP A 53 -15.98 17.48 3.79
C ASP A 53 -15.20 16.18 3.51
N VAL A 54 -14.05 16.04 4.15
CA VAL A 54 -13.16 14.89 3.99
C VAL A 54 -13.46 13.87 5.06
N THR A 55 -13.67 12.65 4.65
CA THR A 55 -13.64 11.50 5.56
C THR A 55 -12.21 11.36 6.07
N ARG A 56 -12.03 11.41 7.36
CA ARG A 56 -10.74 11.13 7.97
C ARG A 56 -10.85 9.90 8.87
N GLU A 57 -9.74 9.23 8.96
CA GLU A 57 -9.60 8.14 9.91
C GLU A 57 -9.08 8.74 11.22
N GLU A 58 -9.87 8.55 12.27
CA GLU A 58 -9.52 8.96 13.63
C GLU A 58 -9.12 7.76 14.49
N SER A 59 -9.09 6.59 13.88
CA SER A 59 -8.65 5.35 14.52
C SER A 59 -8.09 4.40 13.48
N CYS A 60 -7.12 3.58 13.93
CA CYS A 60 -6.53 2.50 13.13
C CYS A 60 -6.61 1.19 13.91
N ASP A 61 -6.95 0.12 13.23
CA ASP A 61 -7.03 -1.21 13.80
C ASP A 61 -5.75 -2.01 13.49
N VAL A 62 -5.16 -2.58 14.53
CA VAL A 62 -3.99 -3.43 14.41
C VAL A 62 -4.31 -4.83 14.90
N THR A 63 -4.06 -5.83 14.08
CA THR A 63 -4.23 -7.23 14.41
C THR A 63 -2.88 -7.89 14.56
N VAL A 64 -2.72 -8.77 15.52
CA VAL A 64 -1.52 -9.59 15.70
C VAL A 64 -1.80 -11.04 15.40
N ALA A 65 -0.79 -11.73 14.86
CA ALA A 65 -0.91 -13.13 14.50
C ALA A 65 0.32 -13.94 14.92
N MET A 66 0.18 -15.25 14.85
CA MET A 66 1.26 -16.21 14.99
C MET A 66 1.06 -17.38 13.99
N ALA A 67 2.13 -18.08 13.63
CA ALA A 67 2.07 -19.13 12.61
C ALA A 67 1.32 -20.39 13.07
N GLN A 68 1.33 -20.68 14.38
CA GLN A 68 0.72 -21.89 14.95
C GLN A 68 -0.02 -21.55 16.24
N PRO A 69 -1.22 -22.10 16.46
CA PRO A 69 -2.00 -21.85 17.65
C PRO A 69 -1.29 -22.36 18.92
N ARG A 70 -1.63 -21.78 20.05
CA ARG A 70 -1.19 -22.21 21.39
C ARG A 70 -2.39 -22.68 22.21
N GLU A 71 -2.14 -23.53 23.19
CA GLU A 71 -3.17 -24.05 24.10
C GLU A 71 -3.55 -23.05 25.22
N ARG A 72 -2.93 -21.88 25.23
CA ARG A 72 -3.16 -20.80 26.21
C ARG A 72 -3.31 -19.47 25.50
N ASP A 73 -3.96 -18.54 26.16
CA ASP A 73 -4.05 -17.17 25.73
C ASP A 73 -2.65 -16.54 25.69
N ILE A 74 -2.42 -15.66 24.72
CA ILE A 74 -1.18 -14.89 24.56
C ILE A 74 -1.55 -13.42 24.57
N THR A 75 -1.20 -12.73 25.64
CA THR A 75 -1.35 -11.28 25.74
C THR A 75 -0.20 -10.59 25.02
N VAL A 76 -0.54 -9.70 24.09
CA VAL A 76 0.43 -8.93 23.31
C VAL A 76 0.27 -7.46 23.66
N THR A 77 1.35 -6.84 24.11
CA THR A 77 1.38 -5.45 24.57
C THR A 77 2.19 -4.59 23.61
N PHE A 78 1.66 -3.42 23.30
CA PHE A 78 2.28 -2.41 22.46
C PHE A 78 2.80 -1.24 23.30
N ALA A 79 3.79 -0.55 22.76
CA ALA A 79 4.27 0.72 23.29
C ALA A 79 4.78 1.63 22.18
N GLU A 80 4.82 2.92 22.46
CA GLU A 80 5.48 3.90 21.62
C GLU A 80 6.96 3.57 21.44
N ALA A 81 7.48 3.87 20.26
CA ALA A 81 8.88 3.65 19.93
C ALA A 81 9.48 4.87 19.21
N PRO A 82 9.55 6.04 19.87
CA PRO A 82 9.99 7.29 19.23
C PRO A 82 11.41 7.20 18.65
N GLY A 83 12.26 6.32 19.19
CA GLY A 83 13.61 6.06 18.65
C GLY A 83 13.62 5.46 17.24
N LEU A 84 12.47 5.05 16.70
CA LEU A 84 12.36 4.49 15.35
C LEU A 84 12.06 5.55 14.27
N LEU A 85 11.99 6.83 14.60
CA LEU A 85 11.76 7.89 13.63
C LEU A 85 12.85 7.91 12.52
N GLU A 86 14.11 7.79 12.88
CA GLU A 86 15.19 7.77 11.89
C GLU A 86 15.12 6.55 10.98
N HIS A 87 14.69 5.40 11.52
CA HIS A 87 14.42 4.21 10.71
C HIS A 87 13.27 4.45 9.72
N TYR A 88 12.19 5.09 10.16
CA TYR A 88 11.07 5.48 9.30
C TYR A 88 11.53 6.40 8.18
N ARG A 89 12.26 7.48 8.50
CA ARG A 89 12.77 8.46 7.53
C ARG A 89 13.60 7.82 6.43
N MET A 90 14.48 6.89 6.80
CA MET A 90 15.34 6.19 5.85
C MET A 90 14.57 5.16 5.02
N PHE A 91 13.68 4.41 5.65
CA PHE A 91 13.01 3.29 4.99
C PHE A 91 11.92 3.74 4.03
N TYR A 92 11.18 4.81 4.39
CA TYR A 92 10.08 5.36 3.59
C TYR A 92 10.46 6.60 2.78
N ASP A 93 11.74 6.97 2.74
CA ASP A 93 12.26 8.14 2.02
C ASP A 93 11.53 9.45 2.38
N ASP A 94 11.28 9.63 3.67
CA ASP A 94 10.59 10.81 4.21
C ASP A 94 11.47 11.55 5.24
N PRO A 95 12.51 12.25 4.80
CA PRO A 95 13.50 12.87 5.70
C PRO A 95 12.94 14.01 6.55
N THR A 96 11.77 14.54 6.16
CA THR A 96 11.11 15.68 6.84
C THR A 96 10.08 15.27 7.87
N ALA A 97 9.77 13.98 7.99
CA ALA A 97 8.82 13.49 8.98
C ALA A 97 9.29 13.81 10.41
N GLU A 98 8.37 14.18 11.27
CA GLU A 98 8.62 14.50 12.68
C GLU A 98 7.83 13.55 13.59
N LEU A 99 8.25 13.42 14.84
CA LEU A 99 7.45 12.66 15.82
C LEU A 99 6.15 13.40 16.13
N LEU A 100 5.06 12.65 16.26
CA LEU A 100 3.82 13.19 16.79
C LEU A 100 4.08 13.74 18.21
N PRO A 101 3.73 15.03 18.50
CA PRO A 101 4.02 15.63 19.80
C PRO A 101 3.32 14.91 20.94
N ALA A 102 4.07 14.41 21.90
CA ALA A 102 3.52 13.63 23.03
C ALA A 102 2.61 14.43 23.97
N ASN A 103 2.75 15.76 24.00
CA ASN A 103 2.04 16.64 24.94
C ASN A 103 0.76 17.26 24.37
N GLY A 104 0.32 16.86 23.18
CA GLY A 104 -0.87 17.42 22.51
C GLY A 104 -2.18 16.70 22.83
N GLY A 105 -2.15 15.58 23.54
CA GLY A 105 -3.34 14.75 23.79
C GLY A 105 -3.95 14.17 22.51
N TYR A 106 -3.08 13.85 21.54
CA TYR A 106 -3.52 13.35 20.23
C TYR A 106 -3.89 11.87 20.24
N TYR A 107 -3.47 11.13 21.23
CA TYR A 107 -3.75 9.70 21.40
C TYR A 107 -3.72 9.31 22.89
N ASP A 108 -4.32 8.18 23.20
CA ASP A 108 -4.27 7.54 24.52
C ASP A 108 -3.90 6.06 24.33
N PHE A 109 -2.94 5.59 25.13
CA PHE A 109 -2.50 4.19 25.18
C PHE A 109 -3.03 3.46 26.42
N ALA A 110 -4.18 3.88 26.97
CA ALA A 110 -4.80 3.19 28.12
C ALA A 110 -5.05 1.71 27.82
N ASP A 111 -5.50 1.42 26.58
CA ASP A 111 -5.74 0.08 26.07
C ASP A 111 -4.71 -0.26 24.99
N ASN A 112 -3.51 -0.64 25.42
CA ASN A 112 -2.37 -0.93 24.53
C ASN A 112 -2.09 -2.42 24.36
N SER A 113 -3.05 -3.29 24.63
CA SER A 113 -2.85 -4.73 24.57
C SER A 113 -4.04 -5.46 23.91
N THR A 114 -3.74 -6.56 23.25
CA THR A 114 -4.72 -7.48 22.69
C THR A 114 -4.36 -8.92 23.06
N VAL A 115 -5.28 -9.85 22.86
CA VAL A 115 -5.11 -11.26 23.24
C VAL A 115 -5.34 -12.13 22.02
N ILE A 116 -4.39 -13.02 21.73
CA ILE A 116 -4.62 -14.17 20.86
C ILE A 116 -5.15 -15.29 21.74
N THR A 117 -6.44 -15.60 21.62
CA THR A 117 -7.11 -16.60 22.42
C THR A 117 -6.57 -18.02 22.14
N ALA A 118 -6.54 -18.86 23.17
CA ALA A 118 -6.14 -20.26 23.05
C ALA A 118 -6.80 -20.97 21.86
N GLY A 119 -6.01 -21.65 21.04
CA GLY A 119 -6.46 -22.33 19.82
C GLY A 119 -6.60 -21.43 18.59
N MET A 120 -6.47 -20.11 18.72
CA MET A 120 -6.49 -19.17 17.62
C MET A 120 -5.07 -18.81 17.15
N VAL A 121 -4.95 -18.30 15.94
CA VAL A 121 -3.68 -17.81 15.37
C VAL A 121 -3.66 -16.31 15.20
N GLU A 122 -4.78 -15.63 15.45
CA GLU A 122 -4.95 -14.20 15.26
C GLU A 122 -5.78 -13.60 16.40
N SER A 123 -5.46 -12.38 16.79
CA SER A 123 -6.22 -11.64 17.82
C SER A 123 -7.46 -10.96 17.24
N ALA A 124 -8.35 -10.49 18.11
CA ALA A 124 -9.24 -9.40 17.75
C ALA A 124 -8.42 -8.14 17.40
N PRO A 125 -8.92 -7.27 16.52
CA PRO A 125 -8.29 -5.99 16.24
C PRO A 125 -8.14 -5.16 17.53
N LEU A 126 -6.97 -4.54 17.71
CA LEU A 126 -6.73 -3.51 18.72
C LEU A 126 -6.86 -2.16 18.04
N THR A 127 -7.83 -1.37 18.47
CA THR A 127 -8.09 -0.05 17.91
C THR A 127 -7.22 1.02 18.59
N PHE A 128 -6.39 1.70 17.83
CA PHE A 128 -5.67 2.90 18.24
C PHE A 128 -6.50 4.13 17.87
N ALA A 129 -7.05 4.81 18.86
CA ALA A 129 -7.88 6.00 18.67
C ALA A 129 -7.03 7.27 18.74
N PHE A 130 -7.29 8.19 17.81
CA PHE A 130 -6.63 9.48 17.73
C PHE A 130 -7.65 10.59 17.94
N THR A 131 -7.29 11.56 18.76
CA THR A 131 -8.16 12.65 19.18
C THR A 131 -7.48 13.99 19.00
N ASN A 132 -8.25 15.08 19.07
CA ASN A 132 -7.71 16.44 19.09
C ASN A 132 -6.86 16.81 17.84
N LEU A 133 -7.00 16.07 16.77
CA LEU A 133 -6.17 16.23 15.55
C LEU A 133 -6.35 17.60 14.88
N ASP A 134 -7.48 18.27 15.09
CA ASP A 134 -7.71 19.62 14.56
C ASP A 134 -6.76 20.66 15.16
N ASN A 135 -6.19 20.38 16.32
CA ASN A 135 -5.21 21.25 16.99
C ASN A 135 -3.76 20.87 16.69
N LEU A 136 -3.53 19.83 15.88
CA LEU A 136 -2.17 19.47 15.50
C LEU A 136 -1.59 20.52 14.54
N PRO A 137 -0.48 21.19 14.89
CA PRO A 137 0.12 22.24 14.05
C PRO A 137 0.86 21.63 12.87
N ILE A 138 0.11 21.12 11.89
CA ILE A 138 0.66 20.47 10.70
C ILE A 138 0.55 21.38 9.49
N GLU A 139 1.65 21.57 8.80
CA GLU A 139 1.71 22.34 7.55
C GLU A 139 1.48 21.44 6.32
N GLU A 140 1.31 22.07 5.15
CA GLU A 140 1.28 21.31 3.90
C GLU A 140 2.60 20.56 3.69
N LYS A 141 2.52 19.29 3.30
CA LYS A 141 3.64 18.38 3.09
C LYS A 141 4.39 17.95 4.37
N GLN A 142 4.09 18.51 5.52
CA GLN A 142 4.62 18.01 6.79
C GLN A 142 3.89 16.72 7.15
N ARG A 143 4.63 15.77 7.71
CA ARG A 143 4.09 14.54 8.29
C ARG A 143 4.56 14.40 9.71
N TYR A 144 3.63 14.01 10.57
CA TYR A 144 3.98 13.49 11.89
C TYR A 144 3.86 11.98 11.89
N VAL A 145 4.71 11.32 12.64
CA VAL A 145 4.75 9.86 12.72
C VAL A 145 4.71 9.44 14.17
N LEU A 146 3.88 8.47 14.47
CA LEU A 146 3.84 7.78 15.75
C LEU A 146 4.26 6.31 15.53
N PRO A 147 5.52 5.96 15.79
CA PRO A 147 5.95 4.57 15.76
C PRO A 147 5.42 3.83 16.99
N VAL A 148 4.75 2.71 16.77
CA VAL A 148 4.23 1.82 17.82
C VAL A 148 4.74 0.41 17.55
N ARG A 149 5.19 -0.27 18.60
CA ARG A 149 5.74 -1.62 18.45
C ARG A 149 5.27 -2.59 19.51
N ILE A 150 5.26 -3.86 19.18
CA ILE A 150 5.08 -4.93 20.15
C ILE A 150 6.30 -4.95 21.09
N VAL A 151 6.07 -4.84 22.38
CA VAL A 151 7.13 -4.89 23.43
C VAL A 151 7.09 -6.17 24.25
N SER A 152 5.94 -6.85 24.30
CA SER A 152 5.75 -8.09 25.06
C SER A 152 4.72 -9.00 24.39
N ALA A 153 4.89 -10.30 24.51
CA ALA A 153 3.98 -11.32 23.97
C ALA A 153 4.01 -12.61 24.85
N ASP A 154 3.79 -12.48 26.14
CA ASP A 154 3.71 -13.60 27.12
C ASP A 154 4.81 -14.66 26.96
N GLY A 155 6.05 -14.24 26.81
CA GLY A 155 7.21 -15.09 26.65
C GLY A 155 7.36 -15.75 25.26
N MET A 156 6.51 -15.37 24.29
CA MET A 156 6.71 -15.71 22.89
C MET A 156 7.79 -14.83 22.27
N ASN A 157 8.49 -15.35 21.29
CA ASN A 157 9.37 -14.56 20.46
C ASN A 157 8.54 -13.61 19.58
N ILE A 158 9.05 -12.44 19.34
CA ILE A 158 8.43 -11.43 18.47
C ILE A 158 9.26 -11.34 17.19
N LEU A 159 8.59 -11.33 16.04
CA LEU A 159 9.24 -11.20 14.74
C LEU A 159 9.71 -9.76 14.52
N GLU A 160 11.01 -9.53 14.55
CA GLU A 160 11.60 -8.17 14.48
C GLU A 160 11.18 -7.37 13.24
N SER A 161 11.06 -8.02 12.08
CA SER A 161 10.68 -7.37 10.83
C SER A 161 9.20 -6.96 10.74
N ALA A 162 8.35 -7.47 11.63
CA ALA A 162 6.92 -7.24 11.61
C ALA A 162 6.34 -6.92 13.01
N ARG A 163 7.11 -6.21 13.83
CA ARG A 163 6.70 -5.84 15.19
C ARG A 163 6.35 -4.37 15.36
N THR A 164 6.51 -3.56 14.31
CA THR A 164 6.33 -2.11 14.37
C THR A 164 5.33 -1.67 13.32
N VAL A 165 4.40 -0.82 13.69
CA VAL A 165 3.53 -0.06 12.80
C VAL A 165 3.82 1.43 12.98
N TYR A 166 3.70 2.19 11.89
CA TYR A 166 3.87 3.63 11.88
C TYR A 166 2.54 4.28 11.53
N PHE A 167 1.96 5.02 12.45
CA PHE A 167 0.80 5.86 12.15
C PHE A 167 1.31 7.19 11.60
N VAL A 168 0.90 7.51 10.39
CA VAL A 168 1.42 8.67 9.63
C VAL A 168 0.32 9.72 9.51
N PHE A 169 0.54 10.86 10.13
CA PHE A 169 -0.42 11.98 10.16
C PHE A 169 -0.04 12.98 9.08
N SER A 170 -0.97 13.25 8.18
CA SER A 170 -0.79 14.23 7.11
C SER A 170 -2.05 15.07 6.91
N LYS A 171 -1.91 16.29 6.40
CA LYS A 171 -3.08 17.01 5.90
C LYS A 171 -3.69 16.26 4.72
N ALA A 172 -5.00 16.13 4.72
CA ALA A 172 -5.70 15.62 3.57
C ALA A 172 -5.32 16.43 2.32
N ALA A 173 -5.06 15.73 1.21
CA ALA A 173 -4.74 16.40 -0.04
C ALA A 173 -5.86 17.35 -0.46
N LEU A 174 -5.50 18.44 -1.16
CA LEU A 174 -6.47 19.41 -1.69
C LEU A 174 -7.50 18.80 -2.67
N ILE A 175 -7.20 17.64 -3.21
CA ILE A 175 -8.02 17.00 -4.23
C ILE A 175 -9.07 16.11 -3.57
N ASN A 176 -10.08 16.74 -2.97
CA ASN A 176 -11.29 16.05 -2.50
C ASN A 176 -12.52 16.49 -3.27
N VAL A 177 -12.35 17.38 -4.20
CA VAL A 177 -13.40 17.78 -5.14
C VAL A 177 -13.10 17.09 -6.46
N VAL A 178 -13.90 16.10 -6.80
CA VAL A 178 -13.89 15.50 -8.13
C VAL A 178 -14.91 16.22 -8.99
N ALA A 179 -14.51 16.57 -10.21
CA ALA A 179 -15.44 17.11 -11.18
C ALA A 179 -16.34 15.98 -11.70
N GLU A 180 -17.65 16.13 -11.62
CA GLU A 180 -18.58 15.26 -12.32
C GLU A 180 -18.63 15.66 -13.80
N MET A 181 -18.15 14.76 -14.64
CA MET A 181 -17.97 15.01 -16.08
C MET A 181 -18.96 14.27 -16.97
N GLU A 182 -20.07 13.78 -16.41
CA GLU A 182 -21.00 12.90 -17.15
C GLU A 182 -21.49 13.50 -18.46
N ASN A 183 -21.78 14.79 -18.49
CA ASN A 183 -22.21 15.54 -19.69
C ASN A 183 -21.40 16.82 -19.90
N ASN A 184 -20.24 16.91 -19.29
CA ASN A 184 -19.40 18.09 -19.28
C ASN A 184 -18.00 17.79 -19.74
N CYS A 185 -17.26 18.80 -20.12
CA CYS A 185 -15.84 18.76 -20.39
C CYS A 185 -15.18 20.01 -19.80
N ALA A 186 -13.91 19.87 -19.43
CA ALA A 186 -13.09 20.98 -18.99
C ALA A 186 -12.07 21.29 -20.09
N TRP A 187 -11.97 22.53 -20.48
CA TRP A 187 -11.00 23.04 -21.45
C TRP A 187 -10.04 23.99 -20.74
N PRO A 188 -8.72 23.83 -20.89
CA PRO A 188 -7.80 24.83 -20.39
C PRO A 188 -7.97 26.14 -21.17
N GLU A 189 -8.01 27.25 -20.47
CA GLU A 189 -7.99 28.56 -21.09
C GLU A 189 -6.53 28.94 -21.38
N TRP A 190 -6.19 29.05 -22.66
CA TRP A 190 -4.85 29.39 -23.10
C TRP A 190 -4.68 30.92 -23.14
N THR A 191 -3.94 31.45 -22.22
CA THR A 191 -3.62 32.89 -22.11
C THR A 191 -2.16 33.12 -22.48
N ALA A 192 -1.73 34.42 -22.52
CA ALA A 192 -0.34 34.77 -22.71
C ALA A 192 0.60 34.13 -21.66
N ASP A 193 0.09 33.94 -20.45
CA ASP A 193 0.86 33.32 -19.35
C ASP A 193 1.09 31.83 -19.54
N THR A 194 0.38 31.20 -20.47
CA THR A 194 0.53 29.76 -20.80
C THR A 194 1.47 29.49 -21.97
N GLU A 195 2.16 30.49 -22.52
CA GLU A 195 3.12 30.31 -23.62
C GLU A 195 4.20 29.26 -23.31
N ALA A 196 4.63 29.16 -22.05
CA ALA A 196 5.65 28.20 -21.62
C ALA A 196 5.26 26.72 -21.85
N VAL A 197 3.98 26.42 -22.04
CA VAL A 197 3.50 25.05 -22.26
C VAL A 197 3.24 24.71 -23.72
N LYS A 198 3.36 25.66 -24.64
CA LYS A 198 3.08 25.45 -26.06
C LYS A 198 4.10 24.58 -26.77
N ASP A 199 5.37 24.66 -26.38
CA ASP A 199 6.49 24.02 -27.05
C ASP A 199 7.16 22.97 -26.15
N MET A 200 6.40 22.36 -25.21
CA MET A 200 6.94 21.30 -24.37
C MET A 200 7.27 20.05 -25.20
N GLU A 201 8.53 19.63 -25.18
CA GLU A 201 8.97 18.40 -25.83
C GLU A 201 8.58 17.14 -25.02
N THR A 202 8.43 17.28 -23.70
CA THR A 202 8.08 16.21 -22.79
C THR A 202 7.05 16.68 -21.77
N PHE A 203 6.03 15.87 -21.53
CA PHE A 203 5.02 16.13 -20.52
C PHE A 203 4.47 14.84 -19.95
N THR A 204 3.90 14.92 -18.77
CA THR A 204 3.16 13.83 -18.13
C THR A 204 1.72 14.27 -17.96
N LEU A 205 0.77 13.41 -18.32
CA LEU A 205 -0.65 13.59 -18.06
C LEU A 205 -1.10 12.53 -17.06
N GLU A 206 -1.69 12.96 -15.97
CA GLU A 206 -2.22 12.08 -14.94
C GLU A 206 -3.68 12.45 -14.66
N ALA A 207 -4.54 11.42 -14.53
CA ALA A 207 -5.92 11.59 -14.12
C ALA A 207 -6.35 10.42 -13.23
N LEU A 208 -6.94 10.75 -12.09
CA LEU A 208 -7.69 9.77 -11.30
C LEU A 208 -9.14 9.80 -11.75
N VAL A 209 -9.62 8.71 -12.32
CA VAL A 209 -10.95 8.61 -12.94
C VAL A 209 -11.75 7.53 -12.25
N TYR A 210 -12.98 7.88 -11.83
CA TYR A 210 -13.98 6.92 -11.39
C TYR A 210 -15.12 6.88 -12.42
N ALA A 211 -15.38 5.74 -13.03
CA ALA A 211 -16.46 5.56 -14.00
C ALA A 211 -17.67 4.90 -13.31
N ASN A 212 -18.80 5.59 -13.28
CA ASN A 212 -20.07 5.07 -12.74
C ASN A 212 -20.66 3.95 -13.61
N SER A 213 -20.47 4.04 -14.94
CA SER A 213 -20.92 3.06 -15.91
C SER A 213 -20.01 3.03 -17.13
N PHE A 214 -20.14 1.99 -17.95
CA PHE A 214 -19.44 1.83 -19.23
C PHE A 214 -20.44 1.65 -20.38
N ASP A 215 -21.51 2.40 -20.39
CA ASP A 215 -22.62 2.31 -21.34
C ASP A 215 -22.42 3.14 -22.61
N ARG A 216 -21.45 4.05 -22.60
CA ARG A 216 -21.11 4.86 -23.77
C ARG A 216 -20.08 4.15 -24.64
N LYS A 217 -20.28 4.24 -25.96
CA LYS A 217 -19.37 3.67 -26.96
C LYS A 217 -17.95 4.23 -26.85
N ILE A 218 -17.84 5.53 -26.57
CA ILE A 218 -16.58 6.27 -26.42
C ILE A 218 -16.73 7.26 -25.26
N SER A 219 -15.78 7.24 -24.33
CA SER A 219 -15.67 8.21 -23.24
C SER A 219 -14.25 8.74 -23.17
N THR A 220 -14.04 9.97 -23.63
CA THR A 220 -12.70 10.61 -23.58
C THR A 220 -12.40 11.03 -22.16
N ILE A 221 -11.25 10.61 -21.65
CA ILE A 221 -10.73 10.99 -20.33
C ILE A 221 -9.97 12.30 -20.46
N MET A 222 -8.97 12.33 -21.33
CA MET A 222 -8.14 13.52 -21.59
C MET A 222 -7.43 13.40 -22.93
N GLY A 223 -6.95 14.52 -23.43
CA GLY A 223 -6.08 14.54 -24.61
C GLY A 223 -6.19 15.83 -25.41
N ILE A 224 -5.53 15.83 -26.53
CA ILE A 224 -5.53 16.89 -27.54
C ILE A 224 -6.07 16.26 -28.82
N GLU A 225 -7.20 16.75 -29.31
CA GLU A 225 -7.83 16.27 -30.52
C GLU A 225 -6.84 16.30 -31.68
N ASP A 226 -6.91 15.31 -32.57
CA ASP A 226 -6.00 15.11 -33.70
C ASP A 226 -4.50 14.92 -33.34
N THR A 227 -4.18 14.81 -32.06
CA THR A 227 -2.80 14.61 -31.61
C THR A 227 -2.67 13.37 -30.72
N PHE A 228 -3.43 13.37 -29.63
CA PHE A 228 -3.29 12.35 -28.60
C PHE A 228 -4.56 12.30 -27.75
N LEU A 229 -5.11 11.10 -27.55
CA LEU A 229 -6.30 10.87 -26.72
C LEU A 229 -6.11 9.68 -25.80
N ILE A 230 -6.55 9.83 -24.55
CA ILE A 230 -6.82 8.72 -23.63
C ILE A 230 -8.33 8.64 -23.46
N ARG A 231 -8.91 7.46 -23.72
CA ARG A 231 -10.35 7.23 -23.68
C ARG A 231 -10.71 5.82 -23.26
N LEU A 232 -11.95 5.63 -22.84
CA LEU A 232 -12.56 4.33 -22.65
C LEU A 232 -13.45 4.03 -23.84
N GLY A 233 -13.35 2.80 -24.35
CA GLY A 233 -14.07 2.36 -25.53
C GLY A 233 -13.58 2.99 -26.85
N ASP A 234 -14.08 2.44 -27.95
CA ASP A 234 -13.89 2.93 -29.32
C ASP A 234 -14.86 2.19 -30.25
N ASP A 235 -14.87 2.55 -31.54
CA ASP A 235 -15.64 1.83 -32.51
C ASP A 235 -15.14 0.38 -32.65
N GLY A 236 -16.02 -0.58 -32.39
CA GLY A 236 -15.68 -2.00 -32.40
C GLY A 236 -14.84 -2.49 -31.21
N ARG A 237 -14.66 -1.69 -30.17
CA ARG A 237 -13.97 -2.07 -28.95
C ARG A 237 -14.92 -2.10 -27.75
N PRO A 238 -14.63 -2.92 -26.70
CA PRO A 238 -15.40 -2.89 -25.47
C PRO A 238 -15.43 -1.50 -24.82
N THR A 239 -16.56 -1.09 -24.30
CA THR A 239 -16.78 0.24 -23.72
C THR A 239 -15.95 0.51 -22.46
N ASN A 240 -15.50 -0.53 -21.78
CA ASN A 240 -14.65 -0.46 -20.58
C ASN A 240 -13.15 -0.61 -20.89
N GLN A 241 -12.77 -0.73 -22.15
CA GLN A 241 -11.36 -0.90 -22.54
C GLN A 241 -10.67 0.46 -22.65
N LEU A 242 -9.57 0.63 -21.91
CA LEU A 242 -8.71 1.80 -22.04
C LEU A 242 -8.00 1.81 -23.38
N GLN A 243 -8.06 2.94 -24.06
CA GLN A 243 -7.42 3.20 -25.35
C GLN A 243 -6.49 4.41 -25.22
N VAL A 244 -5.31 4.30 -25.80
CA VAL A 244 -4.41 5.44 -26.02
C VAL A 244 -4.24 5.59 -27.53
N ALA A 245 -4.67 6.71 -28.07
CA ALA A 245 -4.62 6.99 -29.49
C ALA A 245 -3.66 8.14 -29.79
N PHE A 246 -2.79 7.97 -30.77
CA PHE A 246 -1.91 9.02 -31.27
C PHE A 246 -2.24 9.25 -32.74
N ALA A 247 -2.31 10.52 -33.14
CA ALA A 247 -2.39 10.86 -34.56
C ALA A 247 -1.08 10.48 -35.25
N LYS A 248 -1.16 9.63 -36.28
CA LYS A 248 -0.02 9.37 -37.16
C LYS A 248 0.13 10.57 -38.09
N LYS A 249 1.23 11.31 -38.01
CA LYS A 249 1.60 12.23 -39.10
C LYS A 249 1.83 11.40 -40.37
N VAL A 250 0.88 11.44 -41.26
CA VAL A 250 1.08 10.94 -42.63
C VAL A 250 2.01 11.94 -43.29
N SER A 251 3.24 11.54 -43.63
CA SER A 251 4.12 12.37 -44.45
C SER A 251 3.44 12.57 -45.82
N GLU A 252 3.44 13.79 -46.33
CA GLU A 252 2.81 14.15 -47.60
C GLU A 252 3.35 13.38 -48.84
N GLU A 253 4.38 12.54 -48.66
CA GLU A 253 4.97 11.72 -49.70
C GLU A 253 4.20 10.43 -50.06
N GLU A 254 3.23 10.01 -49.28
CA GLU A 254 2.47 8.76 -49.54
C GLU A 254 1.16 8.95 -50.33
N THR A 255 0.84 10.12 -50.80
CA THR A 255 -0.37 10.40 -51.59
C THR A 255 -0.15 10.47 -53.11
N SER A 256 0.76 9.70 -53.63
CA SER A 256 0.77 9.48 -55.09
C SER A 256 0.03 8.17 -55.41
N PRO A 257 -1.15 8.23 -56.04
CA PRO A 257 -1.80 7.02 -56.54
C PRO A 257 -0.95 6.44 -57.66
N ALA A 258 -0.51 5.22 -57.49
CA ALA A 258 0.09 4.46 -58.58
C ALA A 258 -0.91 4.37 -59.73
N ARG A 259 -0.51 4.82 -60.88
CA ARG A 259 -1.19 4.61 -62.16
C ARG A 259 -1.01 3.18 -62.62
#